data_84725948fab9f50084f8f97bad3bffe6
#
_entry.id   84725948fab9f50084f8f97bad3bffe6
#
_cell.length_a   1.000
_cell.length_b   1.000
_cell.length_c   1.000
_cell.angle_alpha   90.00
_cell.angle_beta   90.00
_cell.angle_gamma   90.00
#
_symmetry.space_group_name_H-M   'P 1'
#
loop_
_entity.id
_entity.type
_entity.pdbx_description
1 polymer ?
#
loop_
_entity_poly.entity_id
_entity_poly.type
_entity_poly.pdbx_seq_one_letter_code
_entity_poly.pdbx_strand_id
1 'polypeptide(L)'
;MIPNTQTRRPALVTFAAAALLYASWMGNARARTNEYAETRSEMVRDQIAARGIENDAVLDAMKNVPRHLFIPEKYRRDPYGDHPVPIGYGQTISQPYIVAFMTDKLNVNADDKVLDLGTGSGYQAAVLAEITTNVFSVEIVPQLAKSAAETLEKIGYETVNVRHADGY
;
A
#
# COMPACT_ATOMS: atom_id res chain seq x y z
N MET A 1 -22.27 9.14 67.16
CA MET A 1 -22.38 8.36 65.92
C MET A 1 -21.95 9.22 64.76
N ILE A 2 -20.76 8.96 64.18
CA ILE A 2 -20.21 9.71 63.05
C ILE A 2 -20.22 8.74 61.85
N PRO A 3 -20.83 9.07 60.71
CA PRO A 3 -20.84 8.18 59.56
C PRO A 3 -19.49 8.22 58.85
N ASN A 4 -18.93 7.05 58.59
CA ASN A 4 -17.70 6.78 57.89
C ASN A 4 -17.89 7.03 56.36
N THR A 5 -17.28 8.11 55.84
CA THR A 5 -17.25 8.40 54.42
C THR A 5 -16.06 7.68 53.78
N GLN A 6 -16.30 6.50 53.18
CA GLN A 6 -15.33 5.86 52.29
C GLN A 6 -15.24 6.67 50.99
N THR A 7 -14.15 7.39 50.83
CA THR A 7 -13.74 8.00 49.56
C THR A 7 -13.33 6.91 48.55
N ARG A 8 -14.17 6.63 47.57
CA ARG A 8 -13.78 5.80 46.43
C ARG A 8 -12.74 6.54 45.63
N ARG A 9 -11.52 5.96 45.54
CA ARG A 9 -10.49 6.40 44.62
C ARG A 9 -10.92 6.07 43.17
N PRO A 10 -10.90 7.00 42.22
CA PRO A 10 -11.22 6.67 40.83
C PRO A 10 -10.10 5.82 40.23
N ALA A 11 -10.49 4.88 39.38
CA ALA A 11 -9.63 3.93 38.70
C ALA A 11 -8.70 4.63 37.69
N LEU A 12 -7.47 4.89 38.08
CA LEU A 12 -6.39 5.40 37.22
C LEU A 12 -5.67 4.27 36.42
N VAL A 13 -6.19 3.03 36.47
CA VAL A 13 -5.50 1.85 35.93
C VAL A 13 -5.85 1.59 34.44
N THR A 14 -6.91 2.16 33.90
CA THR A 14 -7.41 1.82 32.55
C THR A 14 -6.73 2.54 31.39
N PHE A 15 -6.15 3.72 31.60
CA PHE A 15 -5.49 4.48 30.53
C PHE A 15 -4.06 4.00 30.23
N ALA A 16 -3.32 3.50 31.21
CA ALA A 16 -1.97 3.00 31.02
C ALA A 16 -1.93 1.68 30.20
N ALA A 17 -2.89 0.78 30.43
CA ALA A 17 -2.99 -0.47 29.69
C ALA A 17 -3.36 -0.26 28.22
N ALA A 18 -4.29 0.66 27.92
CA ALA A 18 -4.66 1.02 26.56
C ALA A 18 -3.50 1.67 25.79
N ALA A 19 -2.73 2.56 26.43
CA ALA A 19 -1.54 3.18 25.83
C ALA A 19 -0.43 2.17 25.54
N LEU A 20 -0.20 1.18 26.41
CA LEU A 20 0.77 0.12 26.19
C LEU A 20 0.36 -0.84 25.06
N LEU A 21 -0.93 -1.16 24.95
CA LEU A 21 -1.44 -1.99 23.86
C LEU A 21 -1.36 -1.24 22.51
N TYR A 22 -1.65 0.06 22.50
CA TYR A 22 -1.53 0.91 21.31
C TYR A 22 -0.06 1.07 20.88
N ALA A 23 0.85 1.30 21.82
CA ALA A 23 2.29 1.39 21.56
C ALA A 23 2.86 0.04 21.06
N SER A 24 2.41 -1.09 21.63
CA SER A 24 2.78 -2.43 21.17
C SER A 24 2.24 -2.74 19.77
N TRP A 25 1.00 -2.31 19.47
CA TRP A 25 0.41 -2.45 18.14
C TRP A 25 1.11 -1.59 17.09
N MET A 26 1.44 -0.34 17.42
CA MET A 26 2.22 0.58 16.59
C MET A 26 3.66 0.08 16.39
N GLY A 27 4.30 -0.49 17.41
CA GLY A 27 5.62 -1.11 17.32
C GLY A 27 5.63 -2.33 16.39
N ASN A 28 4.62 -3.19 16.47
CA ASN A 28 4.46 -4.33 15.56
C ASN A 28 4.13 -3.93 14.13
N ALA A 29 3.33 -2.88 13.91
CA ALA A 29 3.05 -2.36 12.57
C ALA A 29 4.32 -1.80 11.93
N ARG A 30 5.12 -1.03 12.70
CA ARG A 30 6.40 -0.45 12.24
C ARG A 30 7.49 -1.51 12.02
N ALA A 31 7.53 -2.58 12.82
CA ALA A 31 8.43 -3.72 12.61
C ALA A 31 8.08 -4.51 11.34
N ARG A 32 6.79 -4.71 11.05
CA ARG A 32 6.32 -5.39 9.83
C ARG A 32 6.57 -4.58 8.56
N THR A 33 6.49 -3.25 8.59
CA THR A 33 6.88 -2.40 7.46
C THR A 33 8.39 -2.41 7.23
N ASN A 34 9.18 -2.63 8.27
CA ASN A 34 10.64 -2.72 8.19
C ASN A 34 11.12 -4.11 7.71
N GLU A 35 10.32 -5.17 7.94
CA GLU A 35 10.65 -6.55 7.54
C GLU A 35 10.92 -6.68 6.03
N TYR A 36 10.19 -5.92 5.20
CA TYR A 36 10.33 -5.94 3.75
C TYR A 36 11.08 -4.73 3.18
N ALA A 37 11.60 -3.81 4.00
CA ALA A 37 12.23 -2.60 3.51
C ALA A 37 13.51 -2.90 2.71
N GLU A 38 14.33 -3.82 3.20
CA GLU A 38 15.55 -4.26 2.53
C GLU A 38 15.24 -5.00 1.23
N THR A 39 14.39 -6.02 1.29
CA THR A 39 13.97 -6.80 0.10
C THR A 39 13.34 -5.90 -0.97
N ARG A 40 12.56 -4.88 -0.57
CA ARG A 40 12.00 -3.89 -1.49
C ARG A 40 13.10 -3.02 -2.12
N SER A 41 14.09 -2.62 -1.34
CA SER A 41 15.24 -1.85 -1.85
C SER A 41 16.08 -2.68 -2.82
N GLU A 42 16.29 -3.96 -2.54
CA GLU A 42 16.94 -4.92 -3.43
C GLU A 42 16.15 -5.10 -4.73
N MET A 43 14.83 -5.28 -4.66
CA MET A 43 13.95 -5.32 -5.84
C MET A 43 14.17 -4.09 -6.73
N VAL A 44 14.20 -2.88 -6.17
CA VAL A 44 14.40 -1.66 -6.96
C VAL A 44 15.79 -1.61 -7.57
N ARG A 45 16.84 -1.94 -6.80
CA ARG A 45 18.22 -1.93 -7.28
C ARG A 45 18.46 -2.96 -8.37
N ASP A 46 18.08 -4.22 -8.11
CA ASP A 46 18.54 -5.37 -8.88
C ASP A 46 17.61 -5.74 -10.04
N GLN A 47 16.29 -5.47 -9.86
CA GLN A 47 15.28 -5.85 -10.86
C GLN A 47 14.81 -4.66 -11.71
N ILE A 48 14.97 -3.42 -11.25
CA ILE A 48 14.43 -2.23 -11.91
C ILE A 48 15.56 -1.33 -12.40
N ALA A 49 16.37 -0.75 -11.52
CA ALA A 49 17.46 0.15 -11.89
C ALA A 49 18.53 -0.56 -12.74
N ALA A 50 18.92 -1.80 -12.39
CA ALA A 50 19.87 -2.60 -13.15
C ALA A 50 19.40 -2.93 -14.57
N ARG A 51 18.11 -2.72 -14.89
CA ARG A 51 17.51 -2.93 -16.22
C ARG A 51 17.24 -1.62 -16.97
N GLY A 52 17.86 -0.50 -16.53
CA GLY A 52 17.87 0.76 -17.26
C GLY A 52 16.71 1.71 -16.94
N ILE A 53 15.98 1.53 -15.84
CA ILE A 53 15.08 2.55 -15.31
C ILE A 53 15.91 3.49 -14.44
N GLU A 54 16.05 4.76 -14.86
CA GLU A 54 16.91 5.77 -14.23
C GLU A 54 16.10 6.94 -13.66
N ASN A 55 14.77 6.98 -13.87
CA ASN A 55 13.90 8.04 -13.37
C ASN A 55 13.77 7.94 -11.83
N ASP A 56 14.37 8.89 -11.12
CA ASP A 56 14.39 8.92 -9.64
C ASP A 56 12.99 8.89 -9.04
N ALA A 57 12.01 9.61 -9.62
CA ALA A 57 10.63 9.62 -9.12
C ALA A 57 10.00 8.22 -9.19
N VAL A 58 10.27 7.46 -10.26
CA VAL A 58 9.81 6.07 -10.41
C VAL A 58 10.52 5.16 -9.41
N LEU A 59 11.84 5.27 -9.29
CA LEU A 59 12.62 4.44 -8.36
C LEU A 59 12.20 4.68 -6.91
N ASP A 60 11.96 5.94 -6.52
CA ASP A 60 11.51 6.29 -5.18
C ASP A 60 10.07 5.83 -4.93
N ALA A 61 9.15 6.00 -5.89
CA ALA A 61 7.79 5.45 -5.82
C ALA A 61 7.82 3.93 -5.58
N MET A 62 8.63 3.18 -6.33
CA MET A 62 8.77 1.73 -6.18
C MET A 62 9.39 1.32 -4.84
N LYS A 63 10.24 2.16 -4.23
CA LYS A 63 10.79 1.96 -2.87
C LYS A 63 9.76 2.26 -1.78
N ASN A 64 8.91 3.29 -1.98
CA ASN A 64 7.97 3.75 -0.96
C ASN A 64 6.76 2.82 -0.85
N VAL A 65 6.19 2.38 -1.98
CA VAL A 65 4.96 1.60 -1.98
C VAL A 65 5.19 0.17 -1.46
N PRO A 66 4.52 -0.25 -0.36
CA PRO A 66 4.70 -1.57 0.24
C PRO A 66 3.95 -2.66 -0.54
N ARG A 67 4.53 -3.13 -1.65
CA ARG A 67 3.92 -4.08 -2.59
C ARG A 67 3.26 -5.29 -1.91
N HIS A 68 3.85 -5.83 -0.85
CA HIS A 68 3.32 -6.99 -0.13
C HIS A 68 1.92 -6.76 0.46
N LEU A 69 1.51 -5.50 0.72
CA LEU A 69 0.17 -5.19 1.23
C LEU A 69 -0.92 -5.27 0.16
N PHE A 70 -0.53 -5.26 -1.11
CA PHE A 70 -1.43 -5.40 -2.26
C PHE A 70 -1.62 -6.85 -2.71
N ILE A 71 -1.00 -7.80 -2.02
CA ILE A 71 -1.05 -9.23 -2.32
C ILE A 71 -1.80 -9.96 -1.20
N PRO A 72 -2.84 -10.74 -1.50
CA PRO A 72 -3.52 -11.55 -0.50
C PRO A 72 -2.54 -12.47 0.25
N GLU A 73 -2.71 -12.62 1.56
CA GLU A 73 -1.76 -13.32 2.44
C GLU A 73 -1.38 -14.72 1.93
N LYS A 74 -2.35 -15.47 1.44
CA LYS A 74 -2.14 -16.83 0.89
C LYS A 74 -1.20 -16.90 -0.32
N TYR A 75 -0.98 -15.78 -1.01
CA TYR A 75 -0.10 -15.68 -2.18
C TYR A 75 1.18 -14.87 -1.90
N ARG A 76 1.39 -14.40 -0.67
CA ARG A 76 2.48 -13.48 -0.26
C ARG A 76 3.80 -14.20 0.02
N ARG A 77 4.06 -15.36 -0.60
CA ARG A 77 5.28 -16.12 -0.36
C ARG A 77 6.55 -15.39 -0.82
N ASP A 78 6.46 -14.74 -1.99
CA ASP A 78 7.55 -13.96 -2.60
C ASP A 78 6.99 -12.68 -3.21
N PRO A 79 6.66 -11.67 -2.38
CA PRO A 79 5.93 -10.49 -2.84
C PRO A 79 6.79 -9.51 -3.65
N TYR A 80 8.12 -9.65 -3.58
CA TYR A 80 9.09 -8.78 -4.25
C TYR A 80 9.88 -9.51 -5.34
N GLY A 81 9.53 -10.74 -5.66
CA GLY A 81 10.12 -11.49 -6.77
C GLY A 81 9.80 -10.90 -8.13
N ASP A 82 10.69 -11.11 -9.11
CA ASP A 82 10.60 -10.56 -10.47
C ASP A 82 9.56 -11.31 -11.34
N HIS A 83 8.34 -11.42 -10.82
CA HIS A 83 7.24 -12.13 -11.50
C HIS A 83 5.87 -11.58 -11.07
N PRO A 84 4.79 -11.81 -11.87
CA PRO A 84 3.44 -11.51 -11.46
C PRO A 84 2.99 -12.47 -10.33
N VAL A 85 2.09 -12.00 -9.44
CA VAL A 85 1.55 -12.79 -8.32
C VAL A 85 0.02 -12.78 -8.37
N PRO A 86 -0.66 -13.92 -8.14
CA PRO A 86 -2.12 -13.97 -8.11
C PRO A 86 -2.72 -13.04 -7.03
N ILE A 87 -3.83 -12.35 -7.38
CA ILE A 87 -4.60 -11.52 -6.46
C ILE A 87 -6.05 -11.98 -6.30
N GLY A 88 -6.41 -13.10 -6.94
CA GLY A 88 -7.77 -13.64 -6.98
C GLY A 88 -8.50 -13.26 -8.26
N TYR A 89 -9.69 -13.78 -8.44
CA TYR A 89 -10.58 -13.53 -9.58
C TYR A 89 -9.92 -13.75 -10.95
N GLY A 90 -8.93 -14.65 -11.05
CA GLY A 90 -8.16 -14.88 -12.26
C GLY A 90 -7.16 -13.77 -12.61
N GLN A 91 -6.97 -12.77 -11.74
CA GLN A 91 -6.08 -11.64 -11.96
C GLN A 91 -4.78 -11.75 -11.17
N THR A 92 -3.78 -10.97 -11.59
CA THR A 92 -2.46 -10.90 -10.96
C THR A 92 -2.06 -9.44 -10.72
N ILE A 93 -1.27 -9.19 -9.68
CA ILE A 93 -0.44 -7.99 -9.59
C ILE A 93 0.73 -8.17 -10.55
N SER A 94 0.99 -7.18 -11.39
CA SER A 94 2.05 -7.22 -12.40
C SER A 94 3.44 -7.38 -11.77
N GLN A 95 4.37 -7.96 -12.52
CA GLN A 95 5.80 -8.01 -12.20
C GLN A 95 6.32 -6.60 -11.84
N PRO A 96 7.16 -6.44 -10.79
CA PRO A 96 7.65 -5.13 -10.38
C PRO A 96 8.29 -4.32 -11.51
N TYR A 97 9.15 -4.93 -12.31
CA TYR A 97 9.76 -4.26 -13.45
C TYR A 97 8.74 -3.70 -14.46
N ILE A 98 7.67 -4.44 -14.73
CA ILE A 98 6.63 -3.99 -15.69
C ILE A 98 5.90 -2.76 -15.13
N VAL A 99 5.59 -2.72 -13.83
CA VAL A 99 5.00 -1.55 -13.18
C VAL A 99 5.92 -0.34 -13.31
N ALA A 100 7.20 -0.49 -12.96
CA ALA A 100 8.19 0.57 -13.09
C ALA A 100 8.38 1.03 -14.55
N PHE A 101 8.46 0.09 -15.49
CA PHE A 101 8.62 0.38 -16.92
C PHE A 101 7.42 1.16 -17.49
N MET A 102 6.19 0.75 -17.18
CA MET A 102 5.00 1.48 -17.60
C MET A 102 4.97 2.90 -17.01
N THR A 103 5.29 3.05 -15.72
CA THR A 103 5.34 4.35 -15.05
C THR A 103 6.42 5.26 -15.66
N ASP A 104 7.61 4.71 -15.94
CA ASP A 104 8.70 5.44 -16.60
C ASP A 104 8.30 5.93 -18.00
N LYS A 105 7.65 5.07 -18.81
CA LYS A 105 7.23 5.43 -20.17
C LYS A 105 6.08 6.42 -20.22
N LEU A 106 5.25 6.51 -19.17
CA LEU A 106 4.24 7.55 -19.05
C LEU A 106 4.86 8.94 -18.82
N ASN A 107 6.07 9.02 -18.28
CA ASN A 107 6.77 10.27 -17.97
C ASN A 107 5.90 11.27 -17.18
N VAL A 108 5.23 10.76 -16.14
CA VAL A 108 4.28 11.52 -15.32
C VAL A 108 5.00 12.54 -14.46
N ASN A 109 4.42 13.74 -14.37
CA ASN A 109 4.84 14.82 -13.48
C ASN A 109 3.78 15.08 -12.39
N ALA A 110 4.14 15.85 -11.36
CA ALA A 110 3.30 16.11 -10.19
C ALA A 110 1.92 16.72 -10.51
N ASP A 111 1.82 17.51 -11.58
CA ASP A 111 0.58 18.20 -11.97
C ASP A 111 -0.28 17.38 -12.96
N ASP A 112 0.22 16.25 -13.45
CA ASP A 112 -0.47 15.45 -14.44
C ASP A 112 -1.66 14.69 -13.82
N LYS A 113 -2.70 14.51 -14.64
CA LYS A 113 -3.85 13.65 -14.34
C LYS A 113 -3.66 12.32 -15.04
N VAL A 114 -3.68 11.23 -14.28
CA VAL A 114 -3.42 9.88 -14.78
C VAL A 114 -4.64 8.99 -14.61
N LEU A 115 -4.92 8.20 -15.64
CA LEU A 115 -5.93 7.15 -15.62
C LEU A 115 -5.25 5.77 -15.67
N ASP A 116 -5.48 4.98 -14.63
CA ASP A 116 -5.08 3.57 -14.53
C ASP A 116 -6.28 2.69 -14.90
N LEU A 117 -6.17 1.93 -16.01
CA LEU A 117 -7.21 1.02 -16.48
C LEU A 117 -6.89 -0.42 -16.06
N GLY A 118 -7.76 -1.00 -15.23
CA GLY A 118 -7.55 -2.30 -14.62
C GLY A 118 -6.83 -2.19 -13.28
N THR A 119 -7.46 -1.55 -12.31
CA THR A 119 -6.92 -1.31 -10.95
C THR A 119 -6.29 -2.57 -10.33
N GLY A 120 -6.92 -3.72 -10.53
CA GLY A 120 -6.48 -4.99 -9.98
C GLY A 120 -6.32 -4.92 -8.46
N SER A 121 -5.07 -5.00 -7.98
CA SER A 121 -4.74 -4.86 -6.56
C SER A 121 -4.69 -3.41 -6.07
N GLY A 122 -4.57 -2.43 -6.96
CA GLY A 122 -4.30 -1.01 -6.65
C GLY A 122 -2.81 -0.65 -6.59
N TYR A 123 -1.90 -1.59 -6.83
CA TYR A 123 -0.45 -1.33 -6.70
C TYR A 123 0.07 -0.32 -7.72
N GLN A 124 -0.31 -0.44 -9.01
CA GLN A 124 0.05 0.54 -10.05
C GLN A 124 -0.48 1.93 -9.69
N ALA A 125 -1.74 2.03 -9.24
CA ALA A 125 -2.34 3.29 -8.83
C ALA A 125 -1.60 3.92 -7.64
N ALA A 126 -1.15 3.13 -6.65
CA ALA A 126 -0.34 3.61 -5.54
C ALA A 126 1.04 4.12 -5.99
N VAL A 127 1.70 3.42 -6.91
CA VAL A 127 2.99 3.87 -7.49
C VAL A 127 2.83 5.19 -8.22
N LEU A 128 1.76 5.37 -8.99
CA LEU A 128 1.43 6.64 -9.65
C LEU A 128 1.13 7.75 -8.64
N ALA A 129 0.48 7.41 -7.51
CA ALA A 129 0.12 8.37 -6.46
C ALA A 129 1.33 8.88 -5.66
N GLU A 130 2.48 8.22 -5.71
CA GLU A 130 3.76 8.75 -5.20
C GLU A 130 4.30 9.90 -6.06
N ILE A 131 3.87 10.00 -7.33
CA ILE A 131 4.36 11.00 -8.29
C ILE A 131 3.36 12.15 -8.46
N THR A 132 2.05 11.84 -8.54
CA THR A 132 0.98 12.84 -8.69
C THR A 132 -0.21 12.54 -7.79
N THR A 133 -0.86 13.58 -7.28
CA THR A 133 -2.09 13.44 -6.48
C THR A 133 -3.37 13.22 -7.30
N ASN A 134 -3.29 13.25 -8.63
CA ASN A 134 -4.43 13.22 -9.55
C ASN A 134 -4.59 11.84 -10.22
N VAL A 135 -4.65 10.77 -9.44
CA VAL A 135 -4.78 9.40 -9.97
C VAL A 135 -6.24 8.94 -9.94
N PHE A 136 -6.73 8.53 -11.09
CA PHE A 136 -8.03 7.89 -11.29
C PHE A 136 -7.78 6.46 -11.73
N SER A 137 -8.52 5.51 -11.17
CA SER A 137 -8.36 4.10 -11.50
C SER A 137 -9.71 3.43 -11.71
N VAL A 138 -9.81 2.59 -12.75
CA VAL A 138 -11.06 1.92 -13.14
C VAL A 138 -10.85 0.41 -13.13
N GLU A 139 -11.79 -0.31 -12.53
CA GLU A 139 -11.76 -1.77 -12.43
C GLU A 139 -13.14 -2.35 -12.77
N ILE A 140 -13.16 -3.35 -13.66
CA ILE A 140 -14.38 -4.00 -14.10
C ILE A 140 -14.85 -5.10 -13.12
N VAL A 141 -13.92 -5.67 -12.33
CA VAL A 141 -14.24 -6.71 -11.32
C VAL A 141 -14.62 -6.03 -10.02
N PRO A 142 -15.91 -6.05 -9.61
CA PRO A 142 -16.38 -5.26 -8.46
C PRO A 142 -15.67 -5.60 -7.14
N GLN A 143 -15.30 -6.87 -6.96
CA GLN A 143 -14.58 -7.31 -5.75
C GLN A 143 -13.15 -6.77 -5.69
N LEU A 144 -12.47 -6.68 -6.85
CA LEU A 144 -11.13 -6.07 -6.93
C LEU A 144 -11.22 -4.56 -6.74
N ALA A 145 -12.16 -3.88 -7.39
CA ALA A 145 -12.37 -2.43 -7.20
C ALA A 145 -12.56 -2.08 -5.72
N LYS A 146 -13.43 -2.84 -5.01
CA LYS A 146 -13.66 -2.65 -3.58
C LYS A 146 -12.40 -2.92 -2.75
N SER A 147 -11.74 -4.06 -2.97
CA SER A 147 -10.55 -4.45 -2.21
C SER A 147 -9.38 -3.49 -2.43
N ALA A 148 -9.20 -2.99 -3.66
CA ALA A 148 -8.16 -2.02 -3.99
C ALA A 148 -8.42 -0.68 -3.28
N ALA A 149 -9.65 -0.16 -3.31
CA ALA A 149 -10.02 1.07 -2.62
C ALA A 149 -9.76 0.96 -1.10
N GLU A 150 -10.21 -0.13 -0.46
CA GLU A 150 -9.98 -0.37 0.97
C GLU A 150 -8.48 -0.48 1.31
N THR A 151 -7.68 -1.11 0.43
CA THR A 151 -6.24 -1.24 0.63
C THR A 151 -5.54 0.10 0.52
N LEU A 152 -5.85 0.87 -0.52
CA LEU A 152 -5.28 2.20 -0.77
C LEU A 152 -5.59 3.16 0.39
N GLU A 153 -6.84 3.24 0.83
CA GLU A 153 -7.26 4.04 1.98
C GLU A 153 -6.48 3.65 3.25
N LYS A 154 -6.42 2.35 3.55
CA LYS A 154 -5.77 1.83 4.76
C LYS A 154 -4.28 2.18 4.86
N ILE A 155 -3.60 2.34 3.73
CA ILE A 155 -2.15 2.59 3.68
C ILE A 155 -1.80 4.03 3.30
N GLY A 156 -2.81 4.94 3.27
CA GLY A 156 -2.60 6.38 3.14
C GLY A 156 -2.63 6.93 1.70
N TYR A 157 -3.12 6.16 0.72
CA TYR A 157 -3.32 6.63 -0.66
C TYR A 157 -4.78 7.05 -0.93
N GLU A 158 -5.35 7.83 -0.04
CA GLU A 158 -6.75 8.30 -0.07
C GLU A 158 -7.06 9.20 -1.27
N THR A 159 -6.04 9.77 -1.90
CA THR A 159 -6.18 10.62 -3.11
C THR A 159 -6.47 9.82 -4.37
N VAL A 160 -6.23 8.51 -4.37
CA VAL A 160 -6.52 7.64 -5.52
C VAL A 160 -8.02 7.40 -5.65
N ASN A 161 -8.59 7.83 -6.76
CA ASN A 161 -10.02 7.67 -7.04
C ASN A 161 -10.29 6.36 -7.77
N VAL A 162 -10.67 5.31 -7.05
CA VAL A 162 -11.01 4.02 -7.64
C VAL A 162 -12.50 3.96 -8.00
N ARG A 163 -12.82 3.58 -9.23
CA ARG A 163 -14.19 3.41 -9.73
C ARG A 163 -14.41 1.99 -10.26
N HIS A 164 -15.47 1.35 -9.78
CA HIS A 164 -16.00 0.15 -10.42
C HIS A 164 -16.77 0.57 -11.69
N ALA A 165 -16.23 0.29 -12.84
CA ALA A 165 -16.84 0.57 -14.15
C ALA A 165 -16.15 -0.23 -15.26
N ASP A 166 -16.81 -0.29 -16.43
CA ASP A 166 -16.16 -0.64 -17.68
C ASP A 166 -15.31 0.55 -18.14
N GLY A 167 -14.09 0.29 -18.55
CA GLY A 167 -13.13 1.32 -19.01
C GLY A 167 -13.33 1.75 -20.49
N TYR A 168 -14.35 1.20 -21.17
CA TYR A 168 -14.70 1.54 -22.55
C TYR A 168 -15.82 2.57 -22.62
#